data_f3e54f32e2ff3775cedde938f09c6635
#
_entry.id   f3e54f32e2ff3775cedde938f09c6635
#
_cell.length_a   1.000
_cell.length_b   1.000
_cell.length_c   1.000
_cell.angle_alpha   90.00
_cell.angle_beta   90.00
_cell.angle_gamma   90.00
#
_symmetry.space_group_name_H-M   'P 1'
#
loop_
_entity.id
_entity.type
_entity.pdbx_description
1 polymer ?
#
loop_
_entity_poly.entity_id
_entity_poly.type
_entity_poly.pdbx_seq_one_letter_code
_entity_poly.pdbx_strand_id
1 'polypeptide(L)'
;MRNTLLMLSCVLLISCGNNAPDAPEYFKNVDQVLWVVGDLDHTISQWNKLGFNQIINLGTANAFMKKSGSMVKIKIAKANLGGANITWIQPMEGESLFTEFHKAYGDGAFSLVHRMEKKKGIRAECRRLAKLGVKVKEEIRIPTRKGELFYVVADTYDKGKYYLGFATGWDDEKMVKSLSPGNLHDLKLSQYAFAIRDPKPVSEYWHSLGQPEFQINEPVLGNPHYFGKSVDHSLIQGWQKEFDIDYEWCIPVKNPTVYDDHIKKHGEGIHHLAYSVKDMEAVLKDFTEKGFSVSQGGTWGESGKPGSGRYEYVDLEKAGGLALELLWSFN
;
A
#
# COMPACT_ATOMS: atom_id res chain seq x y z
N MET A 1 0.13 -56.45 44.83
CA MET A 1 -0.56 -55.81 43.69
C MET A 1 -1.19 -54.54 44.19
N ARG A 2 -0.60 -53.42 43.85
CA ARG A 2 -1.09 -52.03 44.18
C ARG A 2 -1.46 -51.36 42.90
N ASN A 3 -2.74 -51.18 42.67
CA ASN A 3 -3.26 -50.42 41.54
C ASN A 3 -3.11 -48.93 41.85
N THR A 4 -2.28 -48.25 41.06
CA THR A 4 -2.16 -46.80 41.09
C THR A 4 -3.09 -46.24 40.02
N LEU A 5 -4.14 -45.57 40.47
CA LEU A 5 -5.10 -44.88 39.62
C LEU A 5 -4.47 -43.52 39.20
N LEU A 6 -4.14 -43.37 37.93
CA LEU A 6 -3.74 -42.06 37.36
C LEU A 6 -5.02 -41.25 37.11
N MET A 7 -5.22 -40.17 37.88
CA MET A 7 -6.21 -39.17 37.57
C MET A 7 -5.67 -38.23 36.44
N LEU A 8 -6.30 -38.34 35.31
CA LEU A 8 -6.06 -37.43 34.17
C LEU A 8 -6.87 -36.15 34.42
N SER A 9 -6.19 -35.07 34.87
CA SER A 9 -6.81 -33.76 35.00
C SER A 9 -6.92 -33.15 33.61
N CYS A 10 -8.13 -33.14 33.01
CA CYS A 10 -8.45 -32.32 31.85
C CYS A 10 -8.48 -30.85 32.31
N VAL A 11 -7.44 -30.11 31.99
CA VAL A 11 -7.48 -28.65 32.03
C VAL A 11 -8.28 -28.19 30.80
N LEU A 12 -9.52 -27.81 31.02
CA LEU A 12 -10.32 -27.04 30.04
C LEU A 12 -9.67 -25.65 29.92
N LEU A 13 -8.87 -25.46 28.89
CA LEU A 13 -8.50 -24.15 28.41
C LEU A 13 -9.77 -23.50 27.84
N ILE A 14 -10.44 -22.70 28.67
CA ILE A 14 -11.46 -21.75 28.15
C ILE A 14 -10.67 -20.70 27.39
N SER A 15 -10.55 -20.90 26.08
CA SER A 15 -10.20 -19.84 25.16
C SER A 15 -11.29 -18.79 25.23
N CYS A 16 -11.05 -17.69 25.96
CA CYS A 16 -11.80 -16.47 25.78
C CYS A 16 -11.48 -15.98 24.37
N GLY A 17 -12.22 -16.46 23.39
CA GLY A 17 -12.19 -15.93 22.03
C GLY A 17 -12.64 -14.47 22.12
N ASN A 18 -11.70 -13.54 22.02
CA ASN A 18 -12.00 -12.19 21.53
C ASN A 18 -12.44 -12.42 20.08
N ASN A 19 -13.76 -12.54 19.86
CA ASN A 19 -14.32 -12.49 18.52
C ASN A 19 -13.96 -11.13 17.98
N ALA A 20 -12.95 -11.09 17.09
CA ALA A 20 -12.72 -9.92 16.27
C ALA A 20 -14.05 -9.56 15.58
N PRO A 21 -14.41 -8.28 15.49
CA PRO A 21 -15.58 -7.89 14.72
C PRO A 21 -15.39 -8.43 13.31
N ASP A 22 -16.46 -8.98 12.71
CA ASP A 22 -16.43 -9.45 11.33
C ASP A 22 -15.79 -8.38 10.45
N ALA A 23 -14.78 -8.78 9.68
CA ALA A 23 -14.05 -7.87 8.80
C ALA A 23 -15.03 -7.21 7.83
N PRO A 24 -15.08 -5.87 7.78
CA PRO A 24 -15.91 -5.20 6.78
C PRO A 24 -15.51 -5.64 5.37
N GLU A 25 -16.49 -6.02 4.55
CA GLU A 25 -16.27 -6.51 3.19
C GLU A 25 -15.41 -5.60 2.31
N TYR A 26 -15.44 -4.28 2.55
CA TYR A 26 -14.65 -3.34 1.77
C TYR A 26 -13.14 -3.52 1.96
N PHE A 27 -12.66 -4.08 3.07
CA PHE A 27 -11.22 -4.34 3.26
C PHE A 27 -10.65 -5.32 2.23
N LYS A 28 -11.48 -6.20 1.66
CA LYS A 28 -11.05 -7.18 0.66
C LYS A 28 -10.57 -6.56 -0.64
N ASN A 29 -10.97 -5.32 -0.94
CA ASN A 29 -10.64 -4.69 -2.22
C ASN A 29 -10.22 -3.22 -2.03
N VAL A 30 -9.03 -2.88 -2.51
CA VAL A 30 -8.56 -1.50 -2.64
C VAL A 30 -9.03 -0.94 -3.98
N ASP A 31 -9.95 0.03 -3.95
CA ASP A 31 -10.45 0.70 -5.15
C ASP A 31 -9.37 1.58 -5.79
N GLN A 32 -8.61 2.29 -4.96
CA GLN A 32 -7.50 3.13 -5.43
C GLN A 32 -6.51 3.47 -4.31
N VAL A 33 -5.30 3.83 -4.72
CA VAL A 33 -4.27 4.43 -3.86
C VAL A 33 -4.24 5.93 -4.10
N LEU A 34 -4.37 6.74 -3.04
CA LEU A 34 -4.08 8.17 -3.13
C LEU A 34 -2.59 8.40 -2.88
N TRP A 35 -1.98 9.13 -3.79
CA TRP A 35 -0.53 9.33 -3.83
C TRP A 35 -0.22 10.80 -4.10
N VAL A 36 0.47 11.43 -3.16
CA VAL A 36 0.88 12.83 -3.29
C VAL A 36 2.25 12.92 -3.94
N VAL A 37 2.40 13.84 -4.88
CA VAL A 37 3.66 14.12 -5.58
C VAL A 37 3.89 15.62 -5.74
N GLY A 38 5.15 16.03 -5.71
CA GLY A 38 5.54 17.43 -5.89
C GLY A 38 5.54 17.87 -7.36
N ASP A 39 5.81 16.94 -8.29
CA ASP A 39 5.81 17.18 -9.75
C ASP A 39 5.11 16.04 -10.48
N LEU A 40 3.83 16.25 -10.78
CA LEU A 40 3.00 15.23 -11.42
C LEU A 40 3.42 14.94 -12.86
N ASP A 41 3.88 15.94 -13.62
CA ASP A 41 4.30 15.71 -15.01
C ASP A 41 5.58 14.90 -15.07
N HIS A 42 6.51 15.16 -14.16
CA HIS A 42 7.71 14.34 -14.00
C HIS A 42 7.34 12.90 -13.61
N THR A 43 6.49 12.71 -12.59
CA THR A 43 6.02 11.39 -12.15
C THR A 43 5.40 10.60 -13.30
N ILE A 44 4.47 11.20 -14.05
CA ILE A 44 3.86 10.56 -15.23
C ILE A 44 4.93 10.14 -16.25
N SER A 45 5.90 11.04 -16.51
CA SER A 45 6.99 10.75 -17.45
C SER A 45 7.81 9.53 -17.03
N GLN A 46 8.13 9.38 -15.72
CA GLN A 46 8.90 8.24 -15.22
C GLN A 46 8.10 6.92 -15.35
N TRP A 47 6.83 6.92 -14.96
CA TRP A 47 5.98 5.73 -15.07
C TRP A 47 5.73 5.32 -16.53
N ASN A 48 5.61 6.28 -17.47
CA ASN A 48 5.55 5.98 -18.89
C ASN A 48 6.85 5.31 -19.40
N LYS A 49 8.03 5.73 -18.93
CA LYS A 49 9.31 5.07 -19.26
C LYS A 49 9.35 3.63 -18.80
N LEU A 50 8.78 3.31 -17.64
CA LEU A 50 8.65 1.95 -17.13
C LEU A 50 7.67 1.09 -17.94
N GLY A 51 6.96 1.69 -18.92
CA GLY A 51 6.01 0.96 -19.77
C GLY A 51 4.58 0.94 -19.23
N PHE A 52 4.28 1.69 -18.16
CA PHE A 52 2.93 1.91 -17.69
C PHE A 52 2.33 3.14 -18.40
N ASN A 53 1.72 2.92 -19.54
CA ASN A 53 1.24 3.99 -20.42
C ASN A 53 -0.26 4.27 -20.31
N GLN A 54 -0.96 3.57 -19.43
CA GLN A 54 -2.39 3.77 -19.14
C GLN A 54 -2.55 4.86 -18.05
N ILE A 55 -2.12 6.07 -18.37
CA ILE A 55 -2.15 7.22 -17.47
C ILE A 55 -2.98 8.33 -18.08
N ILE A 56 -3.93 8.87 -17.33
CA ILE A 56 -4.81 9.95 -17.73
C ILE A 56 -4.53 11.17 -16.87
N ASN A 57 -3.94 12.22 -17.47
CA ASN A 57 -3.78 13.51 -16.82
C ASN A 57 -5.11 14.27 -16.90
N LEU A 58 -5.73 14.51 -15.74
CA LEU A 58 -7.02 15.20 -15.63
C LEU A 58 -6.84 16.72 -15.50
N GLY A 59 -5.59 17.20 -15.40
CA GLY A 59 -5.29 18.61 -15.23
C GLY A 59 -5.56 19.12 -13.83
N THR A 60 -5.91 20.41 -13.74
CA THR A 60 -6.17 21.08 -12.45
C THR A 60 -7.64 21.01 -12.06
N ALA A 61 -7.88 20.86 -10.76
CA ALA A 61 -9.20 20.92 -10.17
C ALA A 61 -9.18 21.72 -8.85
N ASN A 62 -10.34 22.28 -8.50
CA ASN A 62 -10.55 22.86 -7.18
C ASN A 62 -11.19 21.81 -6.28
N ALA A 63 -10.54 21.49 -5.16
CA ALA A 63 -11.04 20.58 -4.17
C ALA A 63 -11.52 21.33 -2.92
N PHE A 64 -12.71 21.03 -2.43
CA PHE A 64 -13.20 21.57 -1.18
C PHE A 64 -12.77 20.68 -0.03
N MET A 65 -12.06 21.27 0.94
CA MET A 65 -11.65 20.65 2.20
C MET A 65 -12.62 21.02 3.30
N LYS A 66 -13.40 20.07 3.79
CA LYS A 66 -14.49 20.35 4.74
C LYS A 66 -13.96 20.82 6.09
N LYS A 67 -12.87 20.25 6.59
CA LYS A 67 -12.33 20.58 7.91
C LYS A 67 -11.85 22.03 8.01
N SER A 68 -11.14 22.50 7.00
CA SER A 68 -10.69 23.90 6.91
C SER A 68 -11.76 24.83 6.35
N GLY A 69 -12.79 24.31 5.70
CA GLY A 69 -13.79 25.10 4.97
C GLY A 69 -13.24 25.79 3.71
N SER A 70 -12.07 25.41 3.23
CA SER A 70 -11.35 26.09 2.15
C SER A 70 -11.43 25.32 0.82
N MET A 71 -11.30 26.08 -0.27
CA MET A 71 -11.00 25.56 -1.61
C MET A 71 -9.49 25.54 -1.80
N VAL A 72 -8.98 24.41 -2.30
CA VAL A 72 -7.56 24.24 -2.64
C VAL A 72 -7.46 23.85 -4.11
N LYS A 73 -6.37 24.26 -4.76
CA LYS A 73 -6.11 23.89 -6.14
C LYS A 73 -5.14 22.73 -6.19
N ILE A 74 -5.50 21.70 -6.91
CA ILE A 74 -4.71 20.47 -7.07
C ILE A 74 -4.59 20.13 -8.56
N LYS A 75 -3.54 19.41 -8.93
CA LYS A 75 -3.41 18.74 -10.22
C LYS A 75 -3.57 17.24 -10.03
N ILE A 76 -4.29 16.58 -10.90
CA ILE A 76 -4.69 15.17 -10.70
C ILE A 76 -4.36 14.37 -11.96
N ALA A 77 -3.84 13.18 -11.76
CA ALA A 77 -3.80 12.13 -12.77
C ALA A 77 -4.26 10.80 -12.21
N LYS A 78 -4.71 9.93 -13.11
CA LYS A 78 -5.12 8.56 -12.80
C LYS A 78 -4.38 7.58 -13.64
N ALA A 79 -4.07 6.42 -13.05
CA ALA A 79 -3.42 5.33 -13.73
C ALA A 79 -3.97 3.99 -13.26
N ASN A 80 -3.81 2.97 -14.10
CA ASN A 80 -3.80 1.59 -13.67
C ASN A 80 -2.38 1.06 -13.85
N LEU A 81 -1.71 0.80 -12.75
CA LEU A 81 -0.34 0.29 -12.73
C LEU A 81 -0.39 -1.22 -12.50
N GLY A 82 -0.62 -2.01 -13.55
CA GLY A 82 -0.62 -3.46 -13.48
C GLY A 82 -1.69 -4.07 -12.56
N GLY A 83 -2.82 -3.37 -12.36
CA GLY A 83 -3.90 -3.75 -11.44
C GLY A 83 -4.06 -2.80 -10.26
N ALA A 84 -3.03 -2.05 -9.87
CA ALA A 84 -3.16 -0.98 -8.90
C ALA A 84 -3.79 0.27 -9.53
N ASN A 85 -4.98 0.66 -9.10
CA ASN A 85 -5.55 1.94 -9.48
C ASN A 85 -4.94 3.06 -8.63
N ILE A 86 -4.32 4.03 -9.28
CA ILE A 86 -3.65 5.14 -8.63
C ILE A 86 -4.38 6.44 -8.92
N THR A 87 -4.47 7.29 -7.92
CA THR A 87 -4.81 8.71 -8.08
C THR A 87 -3.64 9.53 -7.55
N TRP A 88 -2.84 10.07 -8.46
CA TRP A 88 -1.81 11.05 -8.11
C TRP A 88 -2.41 12.41 -7.90
N ILE A 89 -1.96 13.10 -6.87
CA ILE A 89 -2.38 14.44 -6.49
C ILE A 89 -1.14 15.30 -6.28
N GLN A 90 -1.02 16.37 -7.07
CA GLN A 90 -0.03 17.41 -6.82
C GLN A 90 -0.76 18.60 -6.18
N PRO A 91 -0.45 18.98 -4.91
CA PRO A 91 -0.97 20.19 -4.32
C PRO A 91 -0.36 21.41 -5.00
N MET A 92 -1.23 22.37 -5.41
CA MET A 92 -0.82 23.57 -6.14
C MET A 92 -0.95 24.83 -5.29
N GLU A 93 -2.15 25.07 -4.73
CA GLU A 93 -2.46 26.26 -3.95
C GLU A 93 -3.37 25.90 -2.75
N GLY A 94 -3.12 26.52 -1.61
CA GLY A 94 -3.88 26.35 -0.37
C GLY A 94 -3.37 25.21 0.53
N GLU A 95 -3.66 25.35 1.83
CA GLU A 95 -3.32 24.33 2.84
C GLU A 95 -4.37 23.23 2.85
N SER A 96 -3.90 21.97 2.89
CA SER A 96 -4.73 20.78 2.78
C SER A 96 -4.03 19.57 3.39
N LEU A 97 -4.75 18.47 3.58
CA LEU A 97 -4.14 17.19 3.94
C LEU A 97 -3.01 16.78 2.99
N PHE A 98 -3.13 17.14 1.69
CA PHE A 98 -2.11 16.82 0.68
C PHE A 98 -0.83 17.63 0.90
N THR A 99 -0.95 18.95 1.16
CA THR A 99 0.19 19.81 1.48
C THR A 99 0.82 19.44 2.83
N GLU A 100 0.02 19.11 3.84
CA GLU A 100 0.51 18.65 5.14
C GLU A 100 1.34 17.36 4.98
N PHE A 101 0.81 16.37 4.27
CA PHE A 101 1.51 15.11 4.03
C PHE A 101 2.81 15.33 3.26
N HIS A 102 2.75 16.07 2.14
CA HIS A 102 3.93 16.31 1.29
C HIS A 102 5.04 17.07 2.04
N LYS A 103 4.69 18.05 2.86
CA LYS A 103 5.67 18.76 3.72
C LYS A 103 6.32 17.86 4.76
N ALA A 104 5.58 16.92 5.31
CA ALA A 104 6.08 16.03 6.38
C ALA A 104 6.88 14.84 5.86
N TYR A 105 6.49 14.29 4.72
CA TYR A 105 6.95 12.98 4.24
C TYR A 105 7.49 12.99 2.80
N GLY A 106 7.34 14.10 2.06
CA GLY A 106 7.68 14.16 0.63
C GLY A 106 6.67 13.47 -0.27
N ASP A 107 7.12 13.08 -1.45
CA ASP A 107 6.33 12.26 -2.37
C ASP A 107 6.03 10.90 -1.75
N GLY A 108 4.79 10.41 -1.91
CA GLY A 108 4.44 9.09 -1.37
C GLY A 108 2.95 8.77 -1.43
N ALA A 109 2.65 7.48 -1.44
CA ALA A 109 1.30 6.98 -1.26
C ALA A 109 0.90 7.10 0.22
N PHE A 110 -0.25 7.67 0.51
CA PHE A 110 -0.64 7.95 1.88
C PHE A 110 -1.97 7.33 2.30
N SER A 111 -2.79 6.88 1.34
CA SER A 111 -4.11 6.32 1.65
C SER A 111 -4.47 5.18 0.71
N LEU A 112 -4.97 4.09 1.28
CA LEU A 112 -5.71 3.06 0.57
C LEU A 112 -7.19 3.38 0.68
N VAL A 113 -7.86 3.50 -0.46
CA VAL A 113 -9.24 3.96 -0.57
C VAL A 113 -10.14 2.82 -1.00
N HIS A 114 -11.23 2.65 -0.28
CA HIS A 114 -12.26 1.67 -0.54
C HIS A 114 -13.52 2.34 -1.10
N ARG A 115 -14.08 1.73 -2.14
CA ARG A 115 -15.26 2.27 -2.79
C ARG A 115 -16.52 1.94 -2.01
N MET A 116 -17.38 2.92 -1.88
CA MET A 116 -18.73 2.78 -1.35
C MET A 116 -19.75 3.24 -2.39
N GLU A 117 -20.82 2.49 -2.60
CA GLU A 117 -21.85 2.85 -3.58
C GLU A 117 -22.48 4.23 -3.33
N LYS A 118 -22.66 4.58 -2.05
CA LYS A 118 -23.35 5.82 -1.65
C LYS A 118 -22.71 6.49 -0.44
N LYS A 119 -22.82 7.81 -0.37
CA LYS A 119 -22.40 8.62 0.81
C LYS A 119 -23.00 8.11 2.13
N LYS A 120 -24.21 7.49 2.10
CA LYS A 120 -24.83 6.91 3.31
C LYS A 120 -24.00 5.77 3.87
N GLY A 121 -23.41 4.91 3.03
CA GLY A 121 -22.50 3.83 3.43
C GLY A 121 -21.26 4.40 4.10
N ILE A 122 -20.60 5.38 3.49
CA ILE A 122 -19.43 6.07 4.06
C ILE A 122 -19.75 6.64 5.44
N ARG A 123 -20.90 7.33 5.59
CA ARG A 123 -21.32 7.89 6.87
C ARG A 123 -21.61 6.83 7.94
N ALA A 124 -22.14 5.66 7.53
CA ALA A 124 -22.37 4.56 8.45
C ALA A 124 -21.04 4.00 8.96
N GLU A 125 -20.07 3.84 8.06
CA GLU A 125 -18.73 3.36 8.40
C GLU A 125 -17.97 4.37 9.28
N CYS A 126 -18.02 5.66 8.98
CA CYS A 126 -17.44 6.69 9.84
C CYS A 126 -18.02 6.65 11.27
N ARG A 127 -19.34 6.33 11.43
CA ARG A 127 -19.93 6.15 12.76
C ARG A 127 -19.44 4.88 13.47
N ARG A 128 -19.21 3.78 12.72
CA ARG A 128 -18.62 2.56 13.29
C ARG A 128 -17.21 2.84 13.77
N LEU A 129 -16.38 3.44 12.92
CA LEU A 129 -14.99 3.82 13.23
C LEU A 129 -14.92 4.81 14.42
N ALA A 130 -15.84 5.78 14.51
CA ALA A 130 -15.89 6.71 15.62
C ALA A 130 -16.16 6.01 16.97
N LYS A 131 -16.96 4.94 17.01
CA LYS A 131 -17.15 4.12 18.22
C LYS A 131 -15.88 3.37 18.62
N LEU A 132 -14.99 3.12 17.67
CA LEU A 132 -13.66 2.51 17.89
C LEU A 132 -12.57 3.57 18.12
N GLY A 133 -12.94 4.84 18.28
CA GLY A 133 -12.02 5.94 18.56
C GLY A 133 -11.35 6.57 17.33
N VAL A 134 -11.71 6.16 16.12
CA VAL A 134 -11.15 6.70 14.88
C VAL A 134 -12.02 7.86 14.39
N LYS A 135 -11.41 9.04 14.23
CA LYS A 135 -12.08 10.25 13.73
C LYS A 135 -11.94 10.38 12.22
N VAL A 136 -12.78 11.21 11.62
CA VAL A 136 -12.57 11.68 10.25
C VAL A 136 -11.43 12.71 10.25
N LYS A 137 -10.39 12.45 9.47
CA LYS A 137 -9.28 13.38 9.23
C LYS A 137 -9.71 14.50 8.32
N GLU A 138 -10.34 14.12 7.17
CA GLU A 138 -10.82 15.09 6.17
C GLU A 138 -12.00 14.52 5.37
N GLU A 139 -12.91 15.39 4.91
CA GLU A 139 -13.86 15.12 3.82
C GLU A 139 -13.51 16.01 2.64
N ILE A 140 -13.25 15.41 1.49
CA ILE A 140 -12.78 16.08 0.29
C ILE A 140 -13.85 15.97 -0.80
N ARG A 141 -14.15 17.08 -1.45
CA ARG A 141 -15.08 17.14 -2.58
C ARG A 141 -14.40 17.72 -3.79
N ILE A 142 -14.40 17.01 -4.88
CA ILE A 142 -13.81 17.44 -6.14
C ILE A 142 -14.93 17.50 -7.17
N PRO A 143 -15.32 18.69 -7.65
CA PRO A 143 -16.30 18.82 -8.72
C PRO A 143 -15.81 18.10 -9.99
N THR A 144 -16.69 17.39 -10.65
CA THR A 144 -16.46 16.73 -11.92
C THR A 144 -17.46 17.23 -12.96
N ARG A 145 -17.30 16.84 -14.24
CA ARG A 145 -18.22 17.28 -15.31
C ARG A 145 -19.67 16.81 -15.11
N LYS A 146 -19.90 15.72 -14.34
CA LYS A 146 -21.22 15.09 -14.18
C LYS A 146 -21.67 15.01 -12.73
N GLY A 147 -20.95 15.60 -11.81
CA GLY A 147 -21.28 15.54 -10.38
C GLY A 147 -20.09 15.88 -9.48
N GLU A 148 -19.85 15.05 -8.50
CA GLU A 148 -18.85 15.29 -7.47
C GLU A 148 -18.19 14.00 -7.04
N LEU A 149 -16.87 13.97 -7.06
CA LEU A 149 -16.10 12.94 -6.41
C LEU A 149 -15.98 13.28 -4.92
N PHE A 150 -16.39 12.37 -4.09
CA PHE A 150 -16.41 12.54 -2.64
C PHE A 150 -15.50 11.52 -1.97
N TYR A 151 -14.49 12.02 -1.25
CA TYR A 151 -13.60 11.23 -0.40
C TYR A 151 -13.84 11.53 1.07
N VAL A 152 -13.68 10.51 1.90
CA VAL A 152 -13.50 10.66 3.34
C VAL A 152 -12.23 9.91 3.72
N VAL A 153 -11.37 10.60 4.45
CA VAL A 153 -10.12 10.08 4.98
C VAL A 153 -10.27 9.94 6.48
N ALA A 154 -10.12 8.72 7.00
CA ALA A 154 -10.12 8.43 8.43
C ALA A 154 -8.74 8.67 9.04
N ASP A 155 -8.68 9.12 10.29
CA ASP A 155 -7.46 9.49 11.01
C ASP A 155 -6.77 8.24 11.59
N THR A 156 -6.20 7.42 10.70
CA THR A 156 -5.56 6.14 11.04
C THR A 156 -4.04 6.16 10.94
N TYR A 157 -3.42 7.24 10.39
CA TYR A 157 -2.02 7.27 10.01
C TYR A 157 -1.06 7.01 11.18
N ASP A 158 -1.23 7.69 12.29
CA ASP A 158 -0.30 7.60 13.43
C ASP A 158 -0.16 6.17 13.96
N LYS A 159 -1.29 5.43 14.05
CA LYS A 159 -1.32 4.06 14.56
C LYS A 159 -1.22 3.01 13.47
N GLY A 160 -1.88 3.23 12.34
CA GLY A 160 -2.02 2.29 11.24
C GLY A 160 -1.03 2.49 10.09
N LYS A 161 -0.26 3.59 10.11
CA LYS A 161 0.80 3.92 9.15
C LYS A 161 0.33 4.22 7.72
N TYR A 162 -0.98 4.28 7.49
CA TYR A 162 -1.61 4.86 6.31
C TYR A 162 -3.01 5.38 6.67
N TYR A 163 -3.55 6.27 5.85
CA TYR A 163 -4.91 6.73 6.01
C TYR A 163 -5.89 5.74 5.36
N LEU A 164 -6.87 5.27 6.13
CA LEU A 164 -8.00 4.53 5.58
C LEU A 164 -8.95 5.50 4.87
N GLY A 165 -9.13 5.31 3.58
CA GLY A 165 -9.94 6.17 2.73
C GLY A 165 -11.24 5.51 2.26
N PHE A 166 -12.26 6.32 2.01
CA PHE A 166 -13.50 5.91 1.37
C PHE A 166 -13.85 6.87 0.25
N ALA A 167 -14.35 6.35 -0.88
CA ALA A 167 -14.78 7.16 -2.01
C ALA A 167 -16.14 6.76 -2.57
N THR A 168 -16.86 7.75 -3.12
CA THR A 168 -18.05 7.55 -3.93
C THR A 168 -18.24 8.73 -4.89
N GLY A 169 -19.14 8.60 -5.86
CA GLY A 169 -19.53 9.69 -6.74
C GLY A 169 -18.66 9.84 -7.99
N TRP A 170 -18.01 8.77 -8.44
CA TRP A 170 -17.27 8.77 -9.70
C TRP A 170 -18.16 8.97 -10.92
N ASP A 171 -17.89 10.04 -11.66
CA ASP A 171 -18.38 10.21 -13.02
C ASP A 171 -17.62 9.36 -14.03
N ASP A 172 -16.36 9.12 -13.74
CA ASP A 172 -15.40 8.51 -14.65
C ASP A 172 -15.23 7.01 -14.42
N GLU A 173 -16.27 6.33 -13.86
CA GLU A 173 -16.25 4.86 -13.77
C GLU A 173 -15.89 4.19 -15.11
N LYS A 174 -16.41 4.74 -16.20
CA LYS A 174 -16.07 4.26 -17.54
C LYS A 174 -14.60 4.51 -17.88
N MET A 175 -14.04 5.63 -17.42
CA MET A 175 -12.66 6.02 -17.68
C MET A 175 -11.68 5.15 -16.88
N VAL A 176 -11.95 4.93 -15.59
CA VAL A 176 -11.12 4.04 -14.76
C VAL A 176 -11.25 2.58 -15.20
N LYS A 177 -12.46 2.11 -15.53
CA LYS A 177 -12.68 0.77 -16.12
C LYS A 177 -12.10 0.62 -17.53
N SER A 178 -11.86 1.71 -18.25
CA SER A 178 -11.20 1.68 -19.56
C SER A 178 -9.67 1.67 -19.47
N LEU A 179 -9.10 2.00 -18.29
CA LEU A 179 -7.68 1.81 -18.06
C LEU A 179 -7.40 0.31 -18.00
N SER A 180 -6.78 -0.22 -19.04
CA SER A 180 -6.31 -1.60 -19.05
C SER A 180 -5.20 -1.75 -18.00
N PRO A 181 -5.16 -2.86 -17.23
CA PRO A 181 -4.03 -3.15 -16.36
C PRO A 181 -2.76 -3.50 -17.13
N GLY A 182 -2.82 -3.56 -18.46
CA GLY A 182 -1.71 -3.91 -19.32
C GLY A 182 -0.55 -2.91 -19.23
N ASN A 183 0.66 -3.44 -19.26
CA ASN A 183 1.91 -2.70 -19.34
C ASN A 183 2.91 -3.50 -20.19
N LEU A 184 4.07 -2.87 -20.51
CA LEU A 184 5.05 -3.44 -21.43
C LEU A 184 5.51 -4.85 -21.06
N HIS A 185 5.61 -5.17 -19.78
CA HIS A 185 6.14 -6.45 -19.28
C HIS A 185 5.09 -7.37 -18.67
N ASP A 186 3.79 -7.08 -18.86
CA ASP A 186 2.68 -7.85 -18.27
C ASP A 186 2.80 -8.01 -16.73
N LEU A 187 3.34 -6.98 -16.07
CA LEU A 187 3.47 -6.95 -14.63
C LEU A 187 2.08 -6.90 -13.99
N LYS A 188 1.86 -7.75 -12.98
CA LYS A 188 0.59 -7.84 -12.26
C LYS A 188 0.81 -7.56 -10.80
N LEU A 189 0.03 -6.62 -10.26
CA LEU A 189 0.06 -6.31 -8.84
C LEU A 189 -0.17 -7.57 -8.01
N SER A 190 0.70 -7.77 -7.04
CA SER A 190 0.67 -8.88 -6.08
C SER A 190 0.47 -8.39 -4.65
N GLN A 191 1.05 -7.23 -4.31
CA GLN A 191 1.07 -6.75 -2.93
C GLN A 191 1.01 -5.23 -2.85
N TYR A 192 0.34 -4.74 -1.79
CA TYR A 192 0.58 -3.43 -1.20
C TYR A 192 1.48 -3.62 0.00
N ALA A 193 2.62 -2.94 0.05
CA ALA A 193 3.58 -3.18 1.09
C ALA A 193 4.00 -1.92 1.85
N PHE A 194 4.30 -2.13 3.13
CA PHE A 194 4.52 -1.08 4.11
C PHE A 194 5.88 -1.29 4.79
N ALA A 195 6.58 -0.22 5.10
CA ALA A 195 7.77 -0.25 5.94
C ALA A 195 7.44 0.30 7.33
N ILE A 196 7.67 -0.49 8.37
CA ILE A 196 7.36 -0.13 9.77
C ILE A 196 8.46 -0.64 10.70
N ARG A 197 8.52 -0.10 11.94
CA ARG A 197 9.50 -0.52 12.94
C ARG A 197 8.97 -1.57 13.91
N ASP A 198 7.73 -1.44 14.35
CA ASP A 198 7.12 -2.34 15.33
C ASP A 198 5.79 -2.90 14.78
N PRO A 199 5.74 -4.19 14.46
CA PRO A 199 4.54 -4.81 13.88
C PRO A 199 3.41 -4.97 14.90
N LYS A 200 3.72 -5.13 16.19
CA LYS A 200 2.72 -5.49 17.19
C LYS A 200 1.64 -4.43 17.36
N PRO A 201 1.95 -3.15 17.69
CA PRO A 201 0.92 -2.13 17.87
C PRO A 201 0.15 -1.83 16.58
N VAL A 202 0.78 -1.99 15.41
CA VAL A 202 0.14 -1.78 14.11
C VAL A 202 -0.86 -2.91 13.83
N SER A 203 -0.47 -4.16 14.05
CA SER A 203 -1.34 -5.32 13.91
C SER A 203 -2.55 -5.25 14.85
N GLU A 204 -2.32 -4.99 16.15
CA GLU A 204 -3.39 -4.84 17.15
C GLU A 204 -4.36 -3.71 16.76
N TYR A 205 -3.83 -2.60 16.24
CA TYR A 205 -4.66 -1.48 15.80
C TYR A 205 -5.56 -1.87 14.62
N TRP A 206 -5.02 -2.43 13.55
CA TRP A 206 -5.82 -2.84 12.38
C TRP A 206 -6.80 -3.97 12.73
N HIS A 207 -6.39 -4.91 13.59
CA HIS A 207 -7.28 -5.96 14.08
C HIS A 207 -8.47 -5.36 14.85
N SER A 208 -8.25 -4.35 15.68
CA SER A 208 -9.34 -3.66 16.38
C SER A 208 -10.35 -2.99 15.44
N LEU A 209 -9.96 -2.70 14.20
CA LEU A 209 -10.83 -2.13 13.17
C LEU A 209 -11.51 -3.19 12.29
N GLY A 210 -11.15 -4.47 12.46
CA GLY A 210 -11.74 -5.61 11.75
C GLY A 210 -10.85 -6.21 10.65
N GLN A 211 -9.58 -5.82 10.55
CA GLN A 211 -8.63 -6.53 9.68
C GLN A 211 -8.07 -7.77 10.39
N PRO A 212 -7.56 -8.80 9.66
CA PRO A 212 -6.86 -9.92 10.27
C PRO A 212 -5.58 -9.46 10.96
N GLU A 213 -5.17 -10.19 12.00
CA GLU A 213 -3.85 -10.00 12.61
C GLU A 213 -2.73 -10.35 11.65
N PHE A 214 -1.55 -9.75 11.85
CA PHE A 214 -0.39 -10.08 11.04
C PHE A 214 0.07 -11.53 11.29
N GLN A 215 0.22 -12.27 10.21
CA GLN A 215 0.94 -13.55 10.23
C GLN A 215 2.44 -13.22 10.12
N ILE A 216 3.16 -13.39 11.22
CA ILE A 216 4.60 -13.04 11.29
C ILE A 216 5.43 -14.15 10.65
N ASN A 217 6.39 -13.75 9.81
CA ASN A 217 7.39 -14.60 9.17
C ASN A 217 8.78 -13.96 9.25
N GLU A 218 9.78 -14.78 9.46
CA GLU A 218 11.21 -14.38 9.40
C GLU A 218 11.86 -15.15 8.24
N PRO A 219 11.87 -14.58 7.02
CA PRO A 219 12.35 -15.31 5.85
C PRO A 219 13.85 -15.49 5.92
N VAL A 220 14.31 -16.70 5.55
CA VAL A 220 15.73 -16.94 5.27
C VAL A 220 15.99 -16.49 3.84
N LEU A 221 16.77 -15.41 3.70
CA LEU A 221 17.09 -14.81 2.41
C LEU A 221 18.41 -15.39 1.87
N GLY A 222 18.41 -15.75 0.58
CA GLY A 222 19.60 -16.15 -0.15
C GLY A 222 20.16 -15.00 -0.99
N ASN A 223 21.49 -14.91 -1.08
CA ASN A 223 22.21 -13.94 -1.92
C ASN A 223 21.71 -12.49 -1.79
N PRO A 224 21.48 -11.98 -0.57
CA PRO A 224 20.97 -10.64 -0.40
C PRO A 224 21.97 -9.60 -0.88
N HIS A 225 21.45 -8.60 -1.60
CA HIS A 225 22.28 -7.49 -2.08
C HIS A 225 21.55 -6.15 -1.91
N TYR A 226 22.35 -5.09 -1.81
CA TYR A 226 21.89 -3.73 -1.64
C TYR A 226 22.78 -2.80 -2.48
N PHE A 227 22.14 -2.10 -3.47
CA PHE A 227 22.82 -1.31 -4.51
C PHE A 227 24.02 -2.04 -5.13
N GLY A 228 23.78 -3.29 -5.57
CA GLY A 228 24.78 -4.14 -6.25
C GLY A 228 25.87 -4.73 -5.35
N LYS A 229 25.85 -4.48 -4.04
CA LYS A 229 26.83 -5.03 -3.08
C LYS A 229 26.18 -6.16 -2.30
N SER A 230 26.87 -7.29 -2.15
CA SER A 230 26.46 -8.35 -1.23
C SER A 230 26.42 -7.81 0.20
N VAL A 231 25.34 -8.09 0.91
CA VAL A 231 25.10 -7.65 2.27
C VAL A 231 24.54 -8.80 3.11
N ASP A 232 24.52 -8.60 4.41
CA ASP A 232 23.88 -9.50 5.35
C ASP A 232 22.77 -8.70 6.06
N HIS A 233 21.63 -8.58 5.38
CA HIS A 233 20.46 -7.93 5.95
C HIS A 233 19.38 -8.96 6.34
N SER A 234 18.49 -8.58 7.23
CA SER A 234 17.33 -9.38 7.59
C SER A 234 16.12 -8.50 7.90
N LEU A 235 14.95 -9.08 7.74
CA LEU A 235 13.68 -8.44 8.05
C LEU A 235 12.72 -9.44 8.71
N ILE A 236 11.74 -8.91 9.40
CA ILE A 236 10.51 -9.60 9.76
C ILE A 236 9.44 -9.16 8.78
N GLN A 237 8.61 -10.09 8.33
CA GLN A 237 7.43 -9.83 7.51
C GLN A 237 6.16 -10.06 8.33
N GLY A 238 5.22 -9.13 8.25
CA GLY A 238 3.85 -9.32 8.70
C GLY A 238 2.94 -9.46 7.49
N TRP A 239 2.13 -10.51 7.43
CA TRP A 239 1.25 -10.75 6.30
C TRP A 239 -0.22 -10.68 6.68
N GLN A 240 -1.01 -10.02 5.84
CA GLN A 240 -2.48 -10.09 5.84
C GLN A 240 -2.92 -10.61 4.47
N LYS A 241 -3.30 -11.90 4.42
CA LYS A 241 -3.55 -12.66 3.18
C LYS A 241 -5.02 -12.98 2.90
N GLU A 242 -5.93 -12.39 3.66
CA GLU A 242 -7.38 -12.61 3.49
C GLU A 242 -8.03 -11.59 2.53
N PHE A 243 -7.23 -10.91 1.73
CA PHE A 243 -7.64 -9.88 0.78
C PHE A 243 -7.45 -10.36 -0.66
N ASP A 244 -8.02 -9.64 -1.61
CA ASP A 244 -7.82 -9.89 -3.04
C ASP A 244 -6.35 -9.65 -3.46
N ILE A 245 -5.66 -8.74 -2.75
CA ILE A 245 -4.22 -8.46 -2.88
C ILE A 245 -3.59 -8.54 -1.49
N ASP A 246 -2.45 -9.19 -1.37
CA ASP A 246 -1.75 -9.34 -0.09
C ASP A 246 -1.25 -7.99 0.44
N TYR A 247 -1.31 -7.82 1.76
CA TYR A 247 -0.65 -6.72 2.46
C TYR A 247 0.60 -7.27 3.15
N GLU A 248 1.74 -6.70 2.78
CA GLU A 248 3.04 -7.05 3.35
C GLU A 248 3.54 -5.91 4.25
N TRP A 249 3.89 -6.23 5.47
CA TRP A 249 4.49 -5.32 6.43
C TRP A 249 5.95 -5.70 6.62
N CYS A 250 6.86 -4.85 6.14
CA CYS A 250 8.31 -5.07 6.16
C CYS A 250 8.93 -4.37 7.36
N ILE A 251 9.55 -5.15 8.25
CA ILE A 251 10.19 -4.67 9.47
C ILE A 251 11.70 -4.92 9.36
N PRO A 252 12.53 -3.88 9.10
CA PRO A 252 13.97 -4.06 9.02
C PRO A 252 14.54 -4.46 10.37
N VAL A 253 15.32 -5.55 10.40
CA VAL A 253 16.01 -6.05 11.61
C VAL A 253 17.50 -5.77 11.52
N LYS A 254 18.13 -6.16 10.41
CA LYS A 254 19.56 -5.93 10.15
C LYS A 254 19.74 -5.12 8.87
N ASN A 255 20.41 -3.99 8.98
CA ASN A 255 20.67 -3.06 7.88
C ASN A 255 21.99 -3.36 7.13
N PRO A 256 22.15 -2.83 5.88
CA PRO A 256 21.29 -1.86 5.20
C PRO A 256 20.06 -2.50 4.53
N THR A 257 18.94 -1.79 4.51
CA THR A 257 17.72 -2.19 3.80
C THR A 257 17.02 -0.96 3.20
N VAL A 258 16.33 -1.14 2.06
CA VAL A 258 15.50 -0.10 1.44
C VAL A 258 14.33 0.32 2.35
N TYR A 259 13.89 -0.56 3.24
CA TYR A 259 12.83 -0.25 4.22
C TYR A 259 13.30 0.76 5.26
N ASP A 260 14.53 0.59 5.79
CA ASP A 260 15.09 1.51 6.77
C ASP A 260 15.41 2.88 6.13
N ASP A 261 15.85 2.89 4.87
CA ASP A 261 16.05 4.12 4.10
C ASP A 261 14.73 4.88 3.90
N HIS A 262 13.66 4.17 3.51
CA HIS A 262 12.32 4.75 3.37
C HIS A 262 11.84 5.34 4.70
N ILE A 263 11.92 4.57 5.79
CA ILE A 263 11.45 5.02 7.10
C ILE A 263 12.23 6.29 7.55
N LYS A 264 13.52 6.37 7.27
CA LYS A 264 14.34 7.55 7.59
C LYS A 264 13.93 8.77 6.78
N LYS A 265 13.55 8.58 5.53
CA LYS A 265 13.26 9.66 4.58
C LYS A 265 11.79 10.08 4.58
N HIS A 266 10.89 9.10 4.56
CA HIS A 266 9.45 9.27 4.37
C HIS A 266 8.60 8.88 5.60
N GLY A 267 9.24 8.42 6.69
CA GLY A 267 8.52 7.86 7.83
C GLY A 267 7.99 6.45 7.56
N GLU A 268 7.29 5.91 8.56
CA GLU A 268 6.61 4.62 8.42
C GLU A 268 5.36 4.76 7.57
N GLY A 269 5.13 3.81 6.64
CA GLY A 269 3.98 3.89 5.74
C GLY A 269 4.07 2.99 4.53
N ILE A 270 3.31 3.30 3.48
CA ILE A 270 3.32 2.58 2.21
C ILE A 270 4.69 2.77 1.56
N HIS A 271 5.40 1.67 1.34
CA HIS A 271 6.78 1.66 0.84
C HIS A 271 6.87 1.25 -0.62
N HIS A 272 6.16 0.20 -1.03
CA HIS A 272 6.26 -0.30 -2.40
C HIS A 272 4.97 -0.93 -2.89
N LEU A 273 4.92 -1.09 -4.22
CA LEU A 273 3.98 -1.95 -4.93
C LEU A 273 4.78 -3.14 -5.46
N ALA A 274 4.36 -4.36 -5.14
CA ALA A 274 5.01 -5.56 -5.62
C ALA A 274 4.26 -6.16 -6.82
N TYR A 275 5.02 -6.61 -7.81
CA TYR A 275 4.49 -7.15 -9.06
C TYR A 275 5.06 -8.52 -9.36
N SER A 276 4.20 -9.47 -9.68
CA SER A 276 4.65 -10.73 -10.27
C SER A 276 5.18 -10.49 -11.69
N VAL A 277 6.31 -11.13 -12.01
CA VAL A 277 7.02 -11.01 -13.27
C VAL A 277 7.29 -12.40 -13.87
N LYS A 278 7.19 -12.52 -15.21
CA LYS A 278 7.46 -13.78 -15.91
C LYS A 278 8.94 -13.94 -16.26
N ASP A 279 9.59 -12.86 -16.66
CA ASP A 279 11.01 -12.83 -17.05
C ASP A 279 11.71 -11.69 -16.32
N MET A 280 12.31 -12.01 -15.18
CA MET A 280 12.99 -11.05 -14.30
C MET A 280 14.15 -10.36 -15.03
N GLU A 281 14.97 -11.11 -15.77
CA GLU A 281 16.15 -10.57 -16.43
C GLU A 281 15.79 -9.57 -17.54
N ALA A 282 14.77 -9.89 -18.35
CA ALA A 282 14.29 -8.97 -19.39
C ALA A 282 13.76 -7.66 -18.80
N VAL A 283 13.01 -7.72 -17.69
CA VAL A 283 12.46 -6.52 -17.02
C VAL A 283 13.57 -5.69 -16.42
N LEU A 284 14.49 -6.30 -15.66
CA LEU A 284 15.60 -5.59 -15.03
C LEU A 284 16.53 -4.93 -16.05
N LYS A 285 16.81 -5.63 -17.16
CA LYS A 285 17.60 -5.07 -18.25
C LYS A 285 16.92 -3.82 -18.82
N ASP A 286 15.64 -3.92 -19.19
CA ASP A 286 14.89 -2.81 -19.76
C ASP A 286 14.83 -1.61 -18.80
N PHE A 287 14.55 -1.83 -17.52
CA PHE A 287 14.49 -0.77 -16.52
C PHE A 287 15.85 -0.11 -16.30
N THR A 288 16.93 -0.89 -16.26
CA THR A 288 18.30 -0.38 -16.12
C THR A 288 18.71 0.45 -17.34
N GLU A 289 18.41 0.00 -18.56
CA GLU A 289 18.67 0.76 -19.80
C GLU A 289 17.89 2.09 -19.84
N LYS A 290 16.74 2.17 -19.15
CA LYS A 290 15.94 3.39 -18.99
C LYS A 290 16.38 4.28 -17.81
N GLY A 291 17.42 3.88 -17.09
CA GLY A 291 18.04 4.66 -16.02
C GLY A 291 17.45 4.44 -14.64
N PHE A 292 16.72 3.32 -14.42
CA PHE A 292 16.26 2.91 -13.10
C PHE A 292 17.23 1.89 -12.49
N SER A 293 17.61 2.10 -11.25
CA SER A 293 18.58 1.23 -10.56
C SER A 293 17.87 0.19 -9.69
N VAL A 294 18.48 -0.99 -9.60
CA VAL A 294 18.10 -1.98 -8.57
C VAL A 294 18.71 -1.55 -7.25
N SER A 295 17.87 -1.38 -6.25
CA SER A 295 18.28 -0.93 -4.93
C SER A 295 18.51 -2.07 -3.94
N GLN A 296 17.71 -3.14 -4.01
CA GLN A 296 17.83 -4.31 -3.15
C GLN A 296 17.29 -5.54 -3.83
N GLY A 297 17.78 -6.71 -3.48
CA GLY A 297 17.24 -7.97 -3.98
C GLY A 297 17.84 -9.18 -3.29
N GLY A 298 17.36 -10.35 -3.72
CA GLY A 298 17.77 -11.64 -3.20
C GLY A 298 16.84 -12.76 -3.61
N THR A 299 16.98 -13.91 -2.96
CA THR A 299 16.17 -15.09 -3.21
C THR A 299 15.53 -15.59 -1.92
N TRP A 300 14.47 -16.33 -2.05
CA TRP A 300 13.87 -17.09 -0.95
C TRP A 300 13.66 -18.55 -1.34
N GLY A 301 13.57 -19.43 -0.33
CA GLY A 301 13.37 -20.86 -0.52
C GLY A 301 14.58 -21.58 -1.14
N GLU A 302 14.40 -22.86 -1.44
CA GLU A 302 15.43 -23.69 -2.07
C GLU A 302 15.39 -23.53 -3.60
N SER A 303 16.49 -23.05 -4.19
CA SER A 303 16.59 -22.74 -5.62
C SER A 303 16.12 -23.90 -6.49
N GLY A 304 15.24 -23.63 -7.44
CA GLY A 304 14.68 -24.62 -8.37
C GLY A 304 13.60 -25.52 -7.76
N LYS A 305 13.12 -25.23 -6.58
CA LYS A 305 11.99 -25.94 -5.95
C LYS A 305 10.72 -25.07 -5.95
N PRO A 306 9.53 -25.69 -6.08
CA PRO A 306 8.27 -24.97 -5.91
C PRO A 306 8.23 -24.22 -4.60
N GLY A 307 7.76 -22.97 -4.62
CA GLY A 307 7.75 -22.08 -3.47
C GLY A 307 9.04 -21.30 -3.25
N SER A 308 10.06 -21.48 -4.09
CA SER A 308 11.23 -20.59 -4.14
C SER A 308 11.04 -19.45 -5.15
N GLY A 309 11.87 -18.43 -5.05
CA GLY A 309 11.82 -17.33 -5.98
C GLY A 309 12.91 -16.28 -5.77
N ARG A 310 12.75 -15.19 -6.50
CA ARG A 310 13.63 -14.03 -6.46
C ARG A 310 12.83 -12.76 -6.36
N TYR A 311 13.31 -11.81 -5.58
CA TYR A 311 12.77 -10.46 -5.46
C TYR A 311 13.83 -9.43 -5.82
N GLU A 312 13.39 -8.35 -6.47
CA GLU A 312 14.25 -7.21 -6.83
C GLU A 312 13.47 -5.91 -6.66
N TYR A 313 14.05 -4.98 -5.93
CA TYR A 313 13.52 -3.64 -5.75
C TYR A 313 14.13 -2.69 -6.77
N VAL A 314 13.28 -2.02 -7.51
CA VAL A 314 13.67 -0.93 -8.41
C VAL A 314 13.42 0.39 -7.69
N ASP A 315 14.46 1.23 -7.65
CA ASP A 315 14.38 2.55 -7.05
C ASP A 315 13.51 3.49 -7.89
N LEU A 316 12.36 3.85 -7.36
CA LEU A 316 11.43 4.81 -7.94
C LEU A 316 11.29 6.09 -7.10
N GLU A 317 12.28 6.41 -6.29
CA GLU A 317 12.29 7.62 -5.47
C GLU A 317 11.97 8.87 -6.29
N LYS A 318 12.55 9.00 -7.49
CA LYS A 318 12.30 10.11 -8.41
C LYS A 318 10.98 10.01 -9.18
N ALA A 319 10.29 8.87 -9.08
CA ALA A 319 9.02 8.62 -9.75
C ALA A 319 7.81 8.71 -8.80
N GLY A 320 8.01 9.28 -7.61
CA GLY A 320 6.96 9.54 -6.63
C GLY A 320 7.23 9.00 -5.22
N GLY A 321 8.50 8.70 -4.84
CA GLY A 321 8.88 8.41 -3.47
C GLY A 321 8.58 6.98 -2.99
N LEU A 322 8.32 6.03 -3.89
CA LEU A 322 8.14 4.60 -3.57
C LEU A 322 9.19 3.75 -4.25
N ALA A 323 9.23 2.47 -3.91
CA ALA A 323 9.92 1.43 -4.66
C ALA A 323 8.91 0.60 -5.49
N LEU A 324 9.40 -0.08 -6.52
CA LEU A 324 8.69 -1.12 -7.24
C LEU A 324 9.40 -2.44 -6.97
N GLU A 325 8.69 -3.41 -6.43
CA GLU A 325 9.23 -4.75 -6.24
C GLU A 325 8.80 -5.66 -7.39
N LEU A 326 9.75 -6.43 -7.90
CA LEU A 326 9.54 -7.48 -8.87
C LEU A 326 9.66 -8.84 -8.17
N LEU A 327 8.66 -9.69 -8.35
CA LEU A 327 8.59 -11.02 -7.75
C LEU A 327 8.53 -12.09 -8.85
N TRP A 328 9.55 -12.91 -8.90
CA TRP A 328 9.57 -14.10 -9.75
C TRP A 328 9.55 -15.35 -8.88
N SER A 329 8.61 -16.25 -9.16
CA SER A 329 8.46 -17.51 -8.42
C SER A 329 8.73 -18.70 -9.32
N PHE A 330 9.43 -19.69 -8.79
CA PHE A 330 9.58 -20.99 -9.40
C PHE A 330 8.31 -21.82 -9.15
N ASN A 331 7.63 -22.18 -10.24
CA ASN A 331 6.38 -22.96 -10.23
C ASN A 331 6.64 -24.42 -10.59
#